data_abac83b8a2a889da524a03978f8b21d2
#
_entry.id   abac83b8a2a889da524a03978f8b21d2
#
_cell.length_a   1.000
_cell.length_b   1.000
_cell.length_c   1.000
_cell.angle_alpha   90.00
_cell.angle_beta   90.00
_cell.angle_gamma   90.00
#
_symmetry.space_group_name_H-M   'P 1'
#
loop_
_entity.id
_entity.type
_entity.pdbx_description
1 polymer ?
#
loop_
_entity_poly.entity_id
_entity_poly.type
_entity_poly.pdbx_seq_one_letter_code
_entity_poly.pdbx_strand_id
1 'polypeptide(L)'
;YFPQNTTDLIEGDFTLYDWLRNCDRDADISEIRNCLGRMLFNGQEQEKKVTSCSGGEKHRMMLSKIMLEQGNFLILDEPTNHLDLEAIIALGEGLLDYPGSVICVSHDRELLDAFANRIIEIQPGGTIVDFKGTYEEYIESKEA
;
A
#
# COMPACT_ATOMS: atom_id res chain seq x y z
N TYR A 1 2.77 10.09 -2.72
CA TYR A 1 2.91 10.04 -1.26
C TYR A 1 1.63 9.47 -0.62
N PHE A 2 1.82 8.54 0.29
CA PHE A 2 0.73 7.92 1.03
C PHE A 2 0.85 8.28 2.52
N PRO A 3 -0.01 9.18 3.03
CA PRO A 3 0.06 9.63 4.43
C PRO A 3 -0.55 8.60 5.40
N GLN A 4 -0.27 8.76 6.68
CA GLN A 4 -0.81 7.89 7.73
C GLN A 4 -2.33 7.98 7.87
N ASN A 5 -2.90 9.17 7.71
CA ASN A 5 -4.35 9.38 7.82
C ASN A 5 -4.95 9.59 6.43
N THR A 6 -5.77 8.64 5.99
CA THR A 6 -6.37 8.62 4.66
C THR A 6 -7.90 8.69 4.70
N THR A 7 -8.50 8.56 5.88
CA THR A 7 -9.95 8.42 6.04
C THR A 7 -10.72 9.61 5.48
N ASP A 8 -10.20 10.82 5.68
CA ASP A 8 -10.86 12.06 5.26
C ASP A 8 -10.70 12.36 3.76
N LEU A 9 -9.88 11.60 3.06
CA LEU A 9 -9.62 11.81 1.64
C LEU A 9 -10.61 11.08 0.73
N ILE A 10 -11.40 10.16 1.29
CA ILE A 10 -12.37 9.38 0.54
C ILE A 10 -13.78 9.82 0.91
N GLU A 11 -14.36 10.65 0.05
CA GLU A 11 -15.65 11.27 0.25
C GLU A 11 -16.50 11.20 -1.02
N GLY A 12 -17.79 11.48 -0.86
CA GLY A 12 -18.72 11.62 -1.95
C GLY A 12 -19.68 10.44 -2.10
N ASP A 13 -20.66 10.60 -2.96
CA ASP A 13 -21.68 9.59 -3.25
C ASP A 13 -21.27 8.73 -4.45
N PHE A 14 -20.25 7.89 -4.23
CA PHE A 14 -19.68 7.01 -5.26
C PHE A 14 -19.65 5.57 -4.77
N THR A 15 -19.76 4.62 -5.70
CA THR A 15 -19.32 3.24 -5.45
C THR A 15 -17.80 3.20 -5.41
N LEU A 16 -17.22 2.12 -4.87
CA LEU A 16 -15.76 1.95 -4.86
C LEU A 16 -15.19 2.00 -6.28
N TYR A 17 -15.87 1.34 -7.22
CA TYR A 17 -15.48 1.36 -8.62
C TYR A 17 -15.50 2.77 -9.22
N ASP A 18 -16.58 3.51 -9.04
CA ASP A 18 -16.72 4.87 -9.59
C ASP A 18 -15.74 5.85 -8.97
N TRP A 19 -15.49 5.72 -7.66
CA TRP A 19 -14.51 6.56 -6.98
C TRP A 19 -13.11 6.37 -7.56
N LEU A 20 -12.70 5.11 -7.74
CA LEU A 20 -11.38 4.80 -8.28
C LEU A 20 -11.26 5.21 -9.76
N ARG A 21 -12.32 5.01 -10.54
CA ARG A 21 -12.37 5.46 -11.95
C ARG A 21 -12.21 6.97 -12.09
N ASN A 22 -12.77 7.75 -11.16
CA ASN A 22 -12.63 9.21 -11.17
C ASN A 22 -11.19 9.66 -10.85
N CYS A 23 -10.39 8.82 -10.21
CA CYS A 23 -8.97 9.11 -9.94
C CYS A 23 -8.12 9.01 -11.21
N ASP A 24 -8.47 8.11 -12.13
CA ASP A 24 -7.81 7.94 -13.42
C ASP A 24 -8.85 7.57 -14.49
N ARG A 25 -9.28 8.55 -15.25
CA ARG A 25 -10.31 8.37 -16.28
C ARG A 25 -9.81 7.65 -17.54
N ASP A 26 -8.50 7.57 -17.71
CA ASP A 26 -7.89 6.89 -18.85
C ASP A 26 -7.69 5.39 -18.60
N ALA A 27 -7.79 4.95 -17.34
CA ALA A 27 -7.71 3.55 -16.99
C ALA A 27 -8.91 2.77 -17.53
N ASP A 28 -8.67 1.57 -18.06
CA ASP A 28 -9.76 0.72 -18.52
C ASP A 28 -10.45 -0.01 -17.35
N ILE A 29 -11.59 -0.62 -17.65
CA ILE A 29 -12.39 -1.34 -16.66
C ILE A 29 -11.60 -2.46 -15.99
N SER A 30 -10.81 -3.20 -16.76
CA SER A 30 -10.00 -4.31 -16.24
C SER A 30 -8.93 -3.82 -15.27
N GLU A 31 -8.27 -2.72 -15.55
CA GLU A 31 -7.25 -2.12 -14.66
C GLU A 31 -7.87 -1.72 -13.33
N ILE A 32 -9.03 -1.05 -13.34
CA ILE A 32 -9.72 -0.62 -12.14
C ILE A 32 -10.17 -1.82 -11.30
N ARG A 33 -10.78 -2.82 -11.95
CA ARG A 33 -11.23 -4.05 -11.28
C ARG A 33 -10.07 -4.82 -10.67
N ASN A 34 -8.94 -4.90 -11.38
CA ASN A 34 -7.75 -5.58 -10.89
C ASN A 34 -7.13 -4.88 -9.69
N CYS A 35 -7.05 -3.56 -9.70
CA CYS A 35 -6.54 -2.81 -8.56
C CYS A 35 -7.40 -3.00 -7.32
N LEU A 36 -8.71 -2.97 -7.46
CA LEU A 36 -9.64 -3.23 -6.36
C LEU A 36 -9.52 -4.68 -5.86
N GLY A 37 -9.45 -5.65 -6.79
CA GLY A 37 -9.29 -7.05 -6.46
C GLY A 37 -8.00 -7.36 -5.72
N ARG A 38 -6.89 -6.74 -6.11
CA ARG A 38 -5.60 -6.87 -5.41
C ARG A 38 -5.68 -6.40 -3.96
N MET A 39 -6.50 -5.39 -3.68
CA MET A 39 -6.72 -4.91 -2.33
C MET A 39 -7.92 -5.58 -1.65
N LEU A 40 -8.30 -6.75 -2.12
CA LEU A 40 -9.28 -7.67 -1.52
C LEU A 40 -10.74 -7.19 -1.59
N PHE A 41 -11.06 -6.32 -2.55
CA PHE A 41 -12.44 -5.99 -2.86
C PHE A 41 -12.96 -6.91 -3.95
N ASN A 42 -13.87 -7.80 -3.61
CA ASN A 42 -14.52 -8.68 -4.60
C ASN A 42 -15.53 -7.91 -5.48
N GLY A 43 -16.08 -8.57 -6.51
CA GLY A 43 -16.97 -7.93 -7.47
C GLY A 43 -18.17 -7.23 -6.87
N GLN A 44 -18.80 -7.81 -5.85
CA GLN A 44 -19.94 -7.21 -5.17
C GLN A 44 -19.56 -6.04 -4.28
N GLU A 45 -18.43 -6.16 -3.57
CA GLU A 45 -17.92 -5.10 -2.72
C GLU A 45 -17.54 -3.86 -3.52
N GLN A 46 -17.13 -4.01 -4.77
CA GLN A 46 -16.79 -2.90 -5.66
C GLN A 46 -18.00 -1.99 -5.99
N GLU A 47 -19.20 -2.51 -5.87
CA GLU A 47 -20.44 -1.74 -6.03
C GLU A 47 -20.95 -1.10 -4.73
N LYS A 48 -20.27 -1.31 -3.62
CA LYS A 48 -20.57 -0.70 -2.33
C LYS A 48 -20.26 0.79 -2.37
N LYS A 49 -21.02 1.58 -1.61
CA LYS A 49 -20.78 3.03 -1.50
C LYS A 49 -19.56 3.31 -0.62
N VAL A 50 -18.75 4.28 -1.00
CA VAL A 50 -17.59 4.71 -0.20
C VAL A 50 -18.00 5.22 1.19
N THR A 51 -19.19 5.79 1.31
CA THR A 51 -19.75 6.25 2.58
C THR A 51 -20.03 5.13 3.57
N SER A 52 -20.20 3.89 3.06
CA SER A 52 -20.43 2.70 3.89
C SER A 52 -19.13 1.99 4.30
N CYS A 53 -17.99 2.50 3.89
CA CYS A 53 -16.70 1.86 4.16
C CYS A 53 -16.21 2.15 5.57
N SER A 54 -15.59 1.14 6.19
CA SER A 54 -14.83 1.29 7.43
C SER A 54 -13.54 2.09 7.18
N GLY A 55 -12.85 2.50 8.24
CA GLY A 55 -11.54 3.15 8.14
C GLY A 55 -10.51 2.29 7.41
N GLY A 56 -10.47 0.98 7.71
CA GLY A 56 -9.57 0.03 7.04
C GLY A 56 -9.90 -0.14 5.56
N GLU A 57 -11.18 -0.20 5.21
CA GLU A 57 -11.61 -0.27 3.82
C GLU A 57 -11.24 1.00 3.04
N LYS A 58 -11.43 2.18 3.63
CA LYS A 58 -11.00 3.45 3.03
C LYS A 58 -9.49 3.49 2.83
N HIS A 59 -8.73 2.98 3.78
CA HIS A 59 -7.27 2.87 3.68
C HIS A 59 -6.87 1.99 2.48
N ARG A 60 -7.51 0.82 2.32
CA ARG A 60 -7.29 -0.06 1.17
C ARG A 60 -7.70 0.62 -0.16
N MET A 61 -8.73 1.45 -0.16
CA MET A 61 -9.11 2.24 -1.34
C MET A 61 -8.01 3.22 -1.76
N MET A 62 -7.40 3.91 -0.80
CA MET A 62 -6.26 4.80 -1.09
C MET A 62 -5.07 4.03 -1.66
N LEU A 63 -4.80 2.82 -1.15
CA LEU A 63 -3.75 1.96 -1.68
C LEU A 63 -4.07 1.52 -3.11
N SER A 64 -5.34 1.20 -3.40
CA SER A 64 -5.79 0.89 -4.76
C SER A 64 -5.55 2.05 -5.73
N LYS A 65 -5.83 3.28 -5.30
CA LYS A 65 -5.57 4.49 -6.08
C LYS A 65 -4.09 4.62 -6.44
N ILE A 66 -3.21 4.43 -5.47
CA ILE A 66 -1.77 4.52 -5.67
C ILE A 66 -1.26 3.47 -6.65
N MET A 67 -1.78 2.24 -6.54
CA MET A 67 -1.44 1.16 -7.47
C MET A 67 -1.93 1.46 -8.89
N LEU A 68 -3.11 2.08 -9.02
CA LEU A 68 -3.67 2.45 -10.32
C LEU A 68 -2.87 3.55 -11.00
N GLU A 69 -2.44 4.56 -10.27
CA GLU A 69 -1.70 5.72 -10.79
C GLU A 69 -0.33 5.36 -11.35
N GLN A 70 0.27 4.26 -10.94
CA GLN A 70 1.55 3.74 -11.43
C GLN A 70 2.64 4.81 -11.60
N GLY A 71 2.85 5.60 -10.55
CA GLY A 71 3.94 6.57 -10.54
C GLY A 71 5.32 5.89 -10.62
N ASN A 72 6.36 6.65 -10.91
CA ASN A 72 7.72 6.13 -10.95
C ASN A 72 8.42 6.11 -9.57
N PHE A 73 7.84 6.79 -8.59
CA PHE A 73 8.38 6.88 -7.24
C PHE A 73 7.25 6.96 -6.21
N LEU A 74 7.24 6.05 -5.25
CA LEU A 74 6.22 5.94 -4.23
C LEU A 74 6.82 6.10 -2.84
N ILE A 75 6.21 6.95 -2.01
CA ILE A 75 6.55 7.11 -0.61
C ILE A 75 5.36 6.68 0.24
N LEU A 76 5.57 5.68 1.08
CA LEU A 76 4.57 5.16 2.01
C LEU A 76 5.02 5.41 3.45
N ASP A 77 4.14 6.02 4.24
CA ASP A 77 4.39 6.29 5.65
C ASP A 77 3.43 5.47 6.51
N GLU A 78 3.94 4.41 7.13
CA GLU A 78 3.18 3.46 7.95
C GLU A 78 1.89 2.97 7.26
N PRO A 79 2.01 2.37 6.05
CA PRO A 79 0.81 2.02 5.25
C PRO A 79 0.00 0.86 5.82
N THR A 80 0.52 0.13 6.79
CA THR A 80 -0.16 -1.04 7.38
C THR A 80 -1.12 -0.68 8.52
N ASN A 81 -1.16 0.58 8.96
CA ASN A 81 -2.10 1.02 9.98
C ASN A 81 -3.54 0.72 9.52
N HIS A 82 -4.33 0.16 10.42
CA HIS A 82 -5.73 -0.23 10.18
C HIS A 82 -5.93 -1.36 9.16
N LEU A 83 -4.87 -2.06 8.76
CA LEU A 83 -4.96 -3.23 7.89
C LEU A 83 -4.90 -4.53 8.70
N ASP A 84 -5.68 -5.52 8.27
CA ASP A 84 -5.55 -6.89 8.76
C ASP A 84 -4.40 -7.62 8.03
N LEU A 85 -4.08 -8.83 8.48
CA LEU A 85 -2.97 -9.60 7.92
C LEU A 85 -3.12 -9.86 6.42
N GLU A 86 -4.32 -10.20 5.97
CA GLU A 86 -4.58 -10.46 4.54
C GLU A 86 -4.32 -9.22 3.69
N ALA A 87 -4.75 -8.06 4.16
CA ALA A 87 -4.52 -6.79 3.47
C ALA A 87 -3.03 -6.41 3.46
N ILE A 88 -2.29 -6.69 4.52
CA ILE A 88 -0.84 -6.47 4.58
C ILE A 88 -0.11 -7.34 3.55
N ILE A 89 -0.48 -8.62 3.46
CA ILE A 89 0.07 -9.54 2.46
C ILE A 89 -0.24 -9.04 1.04
N ALA A 90 -1.48 -8.64 0.79
CA ALA A 90 -1.89 -8.11 -0.51
C ALA A 90 -1.11 -6.84 -0.89
N LEU A 91 -0.90 -5.95 0.06
CA LEU A 91 -0.08 -4.74 -0.14
C LEU A 91 1.35 -5.11 -0.49
N GLY A 92 1.96 -6.06 0.23
CA GLY A 92 3.31 -6.53 -0.03
C GLY A 92 3.47 -7.08 -1.45
N GLU A 93 2.53 -7.89 -1.91
CA GLU A 93 2.51 -8.41 -3.28
C GLU A 93 2.38 -7.29 -4.32
N GLY A 94 1.51 -6.32 -4.07
CA GLY A 94 1.35 -5.17 -4.94
C GLY A 94 2.61 -4.30 -5.04
N LEU A 95 3.32 -4.11 -3.93
CA LEU A 95 4.57 -3.36 -3.90
C LEU A 95 5.71 -4.10 -4.59
N LEU A 96 5.73 -5.44 -4.49
CA LEU A 96 6.72 -6.26 -5.19
C LEU A 96 6.57 -6.11 -6.71
N ASP A 97 5.35 -6.02 -7.21
CA ASP A 97 5.04 -5.85 -8.63
C ASP A 97 5.06 -4.38 -9.10
N TYR A 98 5.24 -3.44 -8.17
CA TYR A 98 5.23 -2.01 -8.51
C TYR A 98 6.41 -1.66 -9.42
N PRO A 99 6.16 -1.00 -10.59
CA PRO A 99 7.20 -0.78 -11.60
C PRO A 99 8.22 0.28 -11.24
N GLY A 100 7.92 1.15 -10.28
CA GLY A 100 8.79 2.24 -9.87
C GLY A 100 9.59 1.91 -8.62
N SER A 101 10.23 2.94 -8.06
CA SER A 101 10.93 2.85 -6.79
C SER A 101 9.98 3.13 -5.63
N VAL A 102 10.16 2.42 -4.52
CA VAL A 102 9.34 2.56 -3.32
C VAL A 102 10.22 2.87 -2.12
N ILE A 103 9.88 3.92 -1.37
CA ILE A 103 10.39 4.13 -0.01
C ILE A 103 9.24 3.93 0.96
N CYS A 104 9.41 3.01 1.90
CA CYS A 104 8.38 2.67 2.87
C CYS A 104 8.93 2.81 4.29
N VAL A 105 8.25 3.59 5.12
CA VAL A 105 8.51 3.64 6.55
C VAL A 105 7.50 2.70 7.22
N SER A 106 8.00 1.62 7.81
CA SER A 106 7.14 0.62 8.46
C SER A 106 7.87 -0.10 9.59
N HIS A 107 7.11 -0.49 10.61
CA HIS A 107 7.53 -1.41 11.66
C HIS A 107 6.93 -2.81 11.47
N ASP A 108 6.16 -3.01 10.40
CA ASP A 108 5.49 -4.26 10.13
C ASP A 108 6.43 -5.23 9.41
N ARG A 109 6.75 -6.34 10.09
CA ARG A 109 7.69 -7.34 9.57
C ARG A 109 7.16 -8.03 8.33
N GLU A 110 5.87 -8.38 8.30
CA GLU A 110 5.27 -9.05 7.14
C GLU A 110 5.41 -8.21 5.86
N LEU A 111 5.16 -6.91 5.99
CA LEU A 111 5.33 -6.00 4.86
C LEU A 111 6.78 -5.91 4.40
N LEU A 112 7.71 -5.73 5.34
CA LEU A 112 9.13 -5.58 5.02
C LEU A 112 9.70 -6.86 4.39
N ASP A 113 9.34 -8.04 4.92
CA ASP A 113 9.76 -9.33 4.36
C ASP A 113 9.22 -9.55 2.94
N ALA A 114 8.05 -9.00 2.63
CA ALA A 114 7.37 -9.26 1.37
C ALA A 114 8.05 -8.59 0.17
N PHE A 115 8.59 -7.39 0.32
CA PHE A 115 9.08 -6.64 -0.86
C PHE A 115 10.41 -5.90 -0.68
N ALA A 116 10.86 -5.63 0.54
CA ALA A 116 12.05 -4.81 0.77
C ALA A 116 13.31 -5.50 0.27
N ASN A 117 14.12 -4.77 -0.48
CA ASN A 117 15.42 -5.23 -0.99
C ASN A 117 16.59 -4.36 -0.52
N ARG A 118 16.30 -3.36 0.28
CA ARG A 118 17.27 -2.47 0.92
C ARG A 118 16.67 -1.93 2.20
N ILE A 119 17.43 -2.02 3.29
CA ILE A 119 16.98 -1.58 4.61
C ILE A 119 17.84 -0.39 5.04
N ILE A 120 17.18 0.68 5.42
CA ILE A 120 17.84 1.85 6.02
C ILE A 120 17.34 1.97 7.45
N GLU A 121 18.23 1.71 8.40
CA GLU A 121 17.93 1.83 9.83
C GLU A 121 18.47 3.16 10.35
N ILE A 122 17.60 3.92 10.98
CA ILE A 122 17.98 5.16 11.67
C ILE A 122 18.07 4.84 13.16
N GLN A 123 19.29 4.91 13.70
CA GLN A 123 19.57 4.58 15.09
C GLN A 123 19.46 5.83 15.99
N PRO A 124 19.25 5.64 17.30
CA PRO A 124 19.35 6.73 18.27
C PRO A 124 20.70 7.46 18.14
N GLY A 125 20.66 8.79 18.10
CA GLY A 125 21.87 9.59 17.88
C GLY A 125 22.13 9.96 16.42
N GLY A 126 21.27 9.47 15.48
CA GLY A 126 21.33 9.88 14.08
C GLY A 126 22.25 9.03 13.20
N THR A 127 22.82 7.96 13.72
CA THR A 127 23.58 7.01 12.88
C THR A 127 22.66 6.28 11.92
N ILE A 128 23.06 6.19 10.66
CA ILE A 128 22.31 5.50 9.61
C ILE A 128 23.06 4.24 9.20
N VAL A 129 22.35 3.11 9.21
CA VAL A 129 22.84 1.84 8.68
C VAL A 129 22.11 1.57 7.36
N ASP A 130 22.86 1.39 6.29
CA ASP A 130 22.35 1.07 4.96
C ASP A 130 22.72 -0.36 4.61
N PHE A 131 21.75 -1.23 4.54
CA PHE A 131 21.92 -2.65 4.24
C PHE A 131 21.25 -3.00 2.93
N LYS A 132 22.00 -3.53 1.99
CA LYS A 132 21.47 -4.03 0.70
C LYS A 132 21.16 -5.50 0.82
N GLY A 133 19.88 -5.83 0.79
CA GLY A 133 19.37 -7.17 0.93
C GLY A 133 17.94 -7.18 1.45
N THR A 134 17.42 -8.36 1.73
CA THR A 134 16.09 -8.53 2.29
C THR A 134 16.06 -8.18 3.77
N TYR A 135 14.86 -8.00 4.31
CA TYR A 135 14.71 -7.75 5.75
C TYR A 135 15.20 -8.94 6.58
N GLU A 136 14.96 -10.16 6.14
CA GLU A 136 15.44 -11.38 6.78
C GLU A 136 16.97 -11.41 6.85
N GLU A 137 17.64 -11.18 5.72
CA GLU A 137 19.12 -11.09 5.65
C GLU A 137 19.67 -10.01 6.57
N TYR A 138 18.98 -8.88 6.66
CA TYR A 138 19.37 -7.79 7.55
C TYR A 138 19.33 -8.22 9.02
N ILE A 139 18.25 -8.88 9.45
CA ILE A 139 18.12 -9.39 10.83
C ILE A 139 19.21 -10.43 11.13
N GLU A 140 19.45 -11.37 10.22
CA GLU A 140 20.52 -12.37 10.37
C GLU A 140 21.89 -11.69 10.51
N SER A 141 22.15 -10.63 9.76
CA SER A 141 23.40 -9.90 9.85
C SER A 141 23.64 -9.25 11.21
N LYS A 142 22.56 -8.90 11.92
CA LYS A 142 22.64 -8.32 13.28
C LYS A 142 22.88 -9.36 14.37
N GLU A 143 22.43 -10.58 14.13
CA GLU A 143 22.58 -11.69 15.07
C GLU A 143 23.94 -12.39 14.95
N ALA A 144 24.64 -12.14 13.88
CA ALA A 144 25.94 -12.73 13.61
C ALA A 144 27.08 -12.14 14.45
#